data_cc4d98001586a6f83d217f7d72a78eb7
#
_entry.id   cc4d98001586a6f83d217f7d72a78eb7
#
_cell.length_a   1.000
_cell.length_b   1.000
_cell.length_c   1.000
_cell.angle_alpha   90.00
_cell.angle_beta   90.00
_cell.angle_gamma   90.00
#
_symmetry.space_group_name_H-M   'P 1'
#
loop_
_entity.id
_entity.type
_entity.pdbx_description
1 polymer ?
#
loop_
_entity_poly.entity_id
_entity_poly.type
_entity_poly.pdbx_seq_one_letter_code
_entity_poly.pdbx_strand_id
1 'polypeptide(L)'
;GSEMCIRDRDYTDMGYISVLLFVLIGTVLTMIVQASAATMAITLIMCANGWISFELGAALVLGENIGTTITANLAALTGNTQARRAALAHLVFNVFGVIWVLCLFIPFTQGVSWFVDNVMGTKDPAVAVSFKLSAFHTCFNICNVLILIWFVKFIERTVCAIIPQKEQDEEYRLRFITGGMLSTAELSILQASKEIHLFAERTHRMFGMVRDLLHTDKDDDFNKLFSRIEKYENISDSMELEIANYLNQVSEGRLSSESKLQIRAMLREATELESIGDSCYNLARTINRKRQANLEFTEKQYEHIHFMMKLTNDALAQMIVVCLLYTSPSPRD
;
A
#
# COMPACT_ATOMS: atom_id res chain seq x y z
N GLY A 1 -29.61 33.37 35.59
CA GLY A 1 -29.23 33.45 34.19
C GLY A 1 -27.97 34.27 33.96
N SER A 2 -26.89 34.16 34.76
CA SER A 2 -25.67 34.94 34.55
C SER A 2 -24.36 34.26 35.02
N GLU A 3 -24.40 32.97 35.30
CA GLU A 3 -23.20 32.30 35.84
C GLU A 3 -22.51 31.33 34.86
N MET A 4 -23.03 31.15 33.63
CA MET A 4 -22.44 30.25 32.66
C MET A 4 -21.50 30.92 31.62
N CYS A 5 -21.39 32.27 31.65
CA CYS A 5 -20.54 33.03 30.74
C CYS A 5 -19.10 33.28 31.27
N ILE A 6 -18.75 32.79 32.46
CA ILE A 6 -17.46 33.11 33.06
C ILE A 6 -16.34 32.16 32.65
N ARG A 7 -16.68 30.98 32.14
CA ARG A 7 -15.69 29.95 31.81
C ARG A 7 -15.08 30.06 30.39
N ASP A 8 -15.75 30.75 29.47
CA ASP A 8 -15.27 30.87 28.08
C ASP A 8 -14.17 31.95 27.90
N ARG A 9 -14.04 32.86 28.85
CA ARG A 9 -13.09 33.96 28.75
C ARG A 9 -11.64 33.58 29.01
N ASP A 10 -11.41 32.54 29.81
CA ASP A 10 -10.05 32.16 30.24
C ASP A 10 -9.25 31.44 29.14
N TYR A 11 -9.91 30.79 28.17
CA TYR A 11 -9.22 30.09 27.07
C TYR A 11 -9.10 30.92 25.80
N THR A 12 -9.91 31.96 25.62
CA THR A 12 -9.81 32.91 24.49
C THR A 12 -8.70 33.94 24.72
N ASP A 13 -8.36 34.25 25.96
CA ASP A 13 -7.28 35.17 26.31
C ASP A 13 -5.86 34.59 26.08
N MET A 14 -5.72 33.26 25.95
CA MET A 14 -4.43 32.60 25.62
C MET A 14 -4.08 32.67 24.13
N GLY A 15 -4.92 33.24 23.27
CA GLY A 15 -4.63 33.48 21.87
C GLY A 15 -4.31 32.18 21.10
N TYR A 16 -3.17 32.16 20.39
CA TYR A 16 -2.77 31.04 19.54
C TYR A 16 -2.47 29.73 20.30
N ILE A 17 -2.17 29.82 21.59
CA ILE A 17 -1.94 28.64 22.46
C ILE A 17 -3.23 27.83 22.63
N SER A 18 -4.38 28.51 22.73
CA SER A 18 -5.69 27.82 22.78
C SER A 18 -5.97 27.02 21.52
N VAL A 19 -5.63 27.56 20.35
CA VAL A 19 -5.77 26.84 19.07
C VAL A 19 -4.95 25.56 19.08
N LEU A 20 -3.67 25.63 19.49
CA LEU A 20 -2.80 24.44 19.56
C LEU A 20 -3.29 23.41 20.59
N LEU A 21 -3.81 23.87 21.74
CA LEU A 21 -4.39 22.99 22.75
C LEU A 21 -5.62 22.25 22.20
N PHE A 22 -6.50 22.94 21.47
CA PHE A 22 -7.69 22.33 20.89
C PHE A 22 -7.35 21.38 19.72
N VAL A 23 -6.30 21.64 18.93
CA VAL A 23 -5.76 20.67 17.98
C VAL A 23 -5.30 19.40 18.71
N LEU A 24 -4.59 19.53 19.83
CA LEU A 24 -4.16 18.38 20.61
C LEU A 24 -5.36 17.62 21.20
N ILE A 25 -6.34 18.31 21.75
CA ILE A 25 -7.57 17.71 22.30
C ILE A 25 -8.32 16.94 21.18
N GLY A 26 -8.51 17.53 20.02
CA GLY A 26 -9.16 16.88 18.87
C GLY A 26 -8.39 15.62 18.41
N THR A 27 -7.07 15.70 18.39
CA THR A 27 -6.22 14.54 18.07
C THR A 27 -6.43 13.40 19.06
N VAL A 28 -6.32 13.68 20.38
CA VAL A 28 -6.49 12.68 21.43
C VAL A 28 -7.91 12.12 21.45
N LEU A 29 -8.92 12.99 21.31
CA LEU A 29 -10.33 12.58 21.30
C LEU A 29 -10.58 11.60 20.14
N THR A 30 -10.09 11.90 18.94
CA THR A 30 -10.26 11.03 17.78
C THR A 30 -9.50 9.71 17.92
N MET A 31 -8.32 9.73 18.56
CA MET A 31 -7.59 8.49 18.86
C MET A 31 -8.36 7.58 19.82
N ILE A 32 -9.07 8.16 20.79
CA ILE A 32 -9.86 7.40 21.78
C ILE A 32 -11.16 6.87 21.12
N VAL A 33 -11.88 7.74 20.41
CA VAL A 33 -13.18 7.41 19.80
C VAL A 33 -13.00 6.51 18.56
N GLN A 34 -11.87 6.60 17.87
CA GLN A 34 -11.54 5.87 16.64
C GLN A 34 -12.55 6.06 15.50
N ALA A 35 -13.31 7.14 15.55
CA ALA A 35 -14.34 7.48 14.56
C ALA A 35 -14.40 9.01 14.37
N SER A 36 -13.76 9.51 13.32
CA SER A 36 -13.74 10.97 13.02
C SER A 36 -15.12 11.55 12.84
N ALA A 37 -16.05 10.81 12.24
CA ALA A 37 -17.45 11.27 12.09
C ALA A 37 -18.14 11.48 13.45
N ALA A 38 -17.87 10.63 14.44
CA ALA A 38 -18.44 10.78 15.77
C ALA A 38 -17.81 11.99 16.52
N THR A 39 -16.49 12.17 16.39
CA THR A 39 -15.80 13.33 16.98
C THR A 39 -16.28 14.63 16.33
N MET A 40 -16.43 14.65 14.99
CA MET A 40 -17.00 15.79 14.27
C MET A 40 -18.41 16.13 14.74
N ALA A 41 -19.28 15.12 14.96
CA ALA A 41 -20.62 15.34 15.49
C ALA A 41 -20.61 15.97 16.89
N ILE A 42 -19.71 15.52 17.76
CA ILE A 42 -19.52 16.12 19.09
C ILE A 42 -19.06 17.58 18.95
N THR A 43 -18.08 17.85 18.10
CA THR A 43 -17.56 19.20 17.85
C THR A 43 -18.66 20.13 17.32
N LEU A 44 -19.49 19.64 16.37
CA LEU A 44 -20.67 20.38 15.85
C LEU A 44 -21.67 20.72 16.96
N ILE A 45 -21.99 19.75 17.82
CA ILE A 45 -22.94 19.97 18.95
C ILE A 45 -22.36 20.99 19.93
N MET A 46 -21.08 20.93 20.26
CA MET A 46 -20.43 21.88 21.16
C MET A 46 -20.44 23.31 20.60
N CYS A 47 -20.18 23.46 19.30
CA CYS A 47 -20.25 24.76 18.64
C CYS A 47 -21.70 25.28 18.54
N ALA A 48 -22.66 24.43 18.15
CA ALA A 48 -24.06 24.81 18.01
C ALA A 48 -24.70 25.24 19.33
N ASN A 49 -24.29 24.65 20.46
CA ASN A 49 -24.74 25.05 21.78
C ASN A 49 -23.96 26.27 22.36
N GLY A 50 -22.99 26.82 21.63
CA GLY A 50 -22.19 27.95 22.08
C GLY A 50 -21.20 27.61 23.21
N TRP A 51 -20.86 26.31 23.39
CA TRP A 51 -19.87 25.91 24.40
C TRP A 51 -18.45 26.23 23.98
N ILE A 52 -18.17 26.19 22.69
CA ILE A 52 -16.92 26.60 22.08
C ILE A 52 -17.18 27.50 20.87
N SER A 53 -16.22 28.37 20.56
CA SER A 53 -16.30 29.23 19.36
C SER A 53 -16.06 28.43 18.08
N PHE A 54 -16.41 29.01 16.93
CA PHE A 54 -16.11 28.45 15.63
C PHE A 54 -14.61 28.16 15.44
N GLU A 55 -13.75 29.08 15.86
CA GLU A 55 -12.29 28.96 15.75
C GLU A 55 -11.77 27.78 16.56
N LEU A 56 -12.25 27.59 17.78
CA LEU A 56 -11.86 26.44 18.61
C LEU A 56 -12.41 25.13 18.05
N GLY A 57 -13.63 25.15 17.50
CA GLY A 57 -14.19 24.02 16.76
C GLY A 57 -13.37 23.66 15.51
N ALA A 58 -12.95 24.67 14.74
CA ALA A 58 -12.03 24.47 13.60
C ALA A 58 -10.69 23.87 14.02
N ALA A 59 -10.15 24.29 15.17
CA ALA A 59 -8.93 23.71 15.74
C ALA A 59 -9.12 22.24 16.14
N LEU A 60 -10.26 21.87 16.76
CA LEU A 60 -10.61 20.47 17.02
C LEU A 60 -10.63 19.63 15.73
N VAL A 61 -11.26 20.14 14.65
CA VAL A 61 -11.35 19.47 13.36
C VAL A 61 -9.96 19.23 12.76
N LEU A 62 -9.03 20.18 12.88
CA LEU A 62 -7.63 19.97 12.46
C LEU A 62 -6.99 18.82 13.25
N GLY A 63 -7.24 18.76 14.56
CA GLY A 63 -6.79 17.67 15.41
C GLY A 63 -7.39 16.32 15.04
N GLU A 64 -8.68 16.27 14.69
CA GLU A 64 -9.39 15.06 14.24
C GLU A 64 -8.71 14.43 13.01
N ASN A 65 -8.27 15.25 12.07
CA ASN A 65 -7.55 14.75 10.88
C ASN A 65 -6.22 14.08 11.26
N ILE A 66 -5.46 14.64 12.21
CA ILE A 66 -4.22 14.01 12.72
C ILE A 66 -4.56 12.71 13.46
N GLY A 67 -5.53 12.74 14.38
CA GLY A 67 -5.92 11.60 15.19
C GLY A 67 -6.31 10.39 14.36
N THR A 68 -7.09 10.60 13.30
CA THR A 68 -7.48 9.55 12.33
C THR A 68 -6.27 8.90 11.67
N THR A 69 -5.26 9.68 11.32
CA THR A 69 -4.05 9.13 10.66
C THR A 69 -3.13 8.40 11.63
N ILE A 70 -3.09 8.81 12.90
CA ILE A 70 -2.34 8.09 13.94
C ILE A 70 -2.96 6.71 14.17
N THR A 71 -4.30 6.60 14.28
CA THR A 71 -4.98 5.31 14.44
C THR A 71 -4.78 4.40 13.24
N ALA A 72 -4.80 4.95 12.02
CA ALA A 72 -4.48 4.22 10.79
C ALA A 72 -3.03 3.69 10.79
N ASN A 73 -2.06 4.48 11.28
CA ASN A 73 -0.67 4.04 11.41
C ASN A 73 -0.50 2.94 12.47
N LEU A 74 -1.21 3.03 13.60
CA LEU A 74 -1.20 1.97 14.62
C LEU A 74 -1.77 0.65 14.06
N ALA A 75 -2.88 0.71 13.32
CA ALA A 75 -3.45 -0.45 12.66
C ALA A 75 -2.50 -1.05 11.58
N ALA A 76 -1.76 -0.20 10.88
CA ALA A 76 -0.82 -0.61 9.86
C ALA A 76 0.48 -1.25 10.41
N LEU A 77 0.76 -1.16 11.72
CA LEU A 77 1.97 -1.77 12.32
C LEU A 77 2.03 -3.29 12.12
N THR A 78 0.88 -3.96 12.10
CA THR A 78 0.74 -5.40 11.85
C THR A 78 0.60 -5.72 10.36
N GLY A 79 0.52 -4.70 9.51
CA GLY A 79 0.38 -4.83 8.08
C GLY A 79 1.72 -4.95 7.35
N ASN A 80 1.62 -5.22 6.06
CA ASN A 80 2.78 -5.30 5.17
C ASN A 80 3.45 -3.93 4.94
N THR A 81 4.63 -3.93 4.33
CA THR A 81 5.41 -2.71 4.03
C THR A 81 4.59 -1.70 3.22
N GLN A 82 3.74 -2.13 2.29
CA GLN A 82 2.91 -1.22 1.49
C GLN A 82 1.81 -0.56 2.34
N ALA A 83 1.14 -1.33 3.22
CA ALA A 83 0.14 -0.79 4.14
C ALA A 83 0.76 0.25 5.10
N ARG A 84 1.95 -0.03 5.64
CA ARG A 84 2.69 0.90 6.51
C ARG A 84 3.11 2.16 5.77
N ARG A 85 3.57 2.05 4.51
CA ARG A 85 3.90 3.19 3.64
C ARG A 85 2.67 4.04 3.34
N ALA A 86 1.54 3.42 3.02
CA ALA A 86 0.29 4.12 2.74
C ALA A 86 -0.22 4.88 3.98
N ALA A 87 -0.19 4.25 5.16
CA ALA A 87 -0.57 4.89 6.42
C ALA A 87 0.36 6.08 6.78
N LEU A 88 1.69 5.92 6.59
CA LEU A 88 2.65 6.99 6.82
C LEU A 88 2.45 8.15 5.83
N ALA A 89 2.20 7.85 4.55
CA ALA A 89 1.90 8.88 3.54
C ALA A 89 0.66 9.69 3.92
N HIS A 90 -0.39 9.02 4.42
CA HIS A 90 -1.60 9.65 4.93
C HIS A 90 -1.33 10.55 6.16
N LEU A 91 -0.47 10.11 7.08
CA LEU A 91 -0.05 10.92 8.22
C LEU A 91 0.71 12.18 7.76
N VAL A 92 1.69 12.03 6.87
CA VAL A 92 2.47 13.14 6.31
C VAL A 92 1.55 14.15 5.61
N PHE A 93 0.59 13.67 4.82
CA PHE A 93 -0.40 14.49 4.13
C PHE A 93 -1.22 15.34 5.12
N ASN A 94 -1.75 14.75 6.19
CA ASN A 94 -2.58 15.48 7.15
C ASN A 94 -1.77 16.40 8.07
N VAL A 95 -0.59 15.97 8.53
CA VAL A 95 0.29 16.82 9.35
C VAL A 95 0.73 18.05 8.57
N PHE A 96 1.13 17.89 7.30
CA PHE A 96 1.46 19.04 6.45
C PHE A 96 0.25 19.98 6.29
N GLY A 97 -0.93 19.40 6.04
CA GLY A 97 -2.18 20.15 5.93
C GLY A 97 -2.45 21.00 7.17
N VAL A 98 -2.34 20.39 8.35
CA VAL A 98 -2.55 21.10 9.62
C VAL A 98 -1.52 22.20 9.84
N ILE A 99 -0.24 21.96 9.51
CA ILE A 99 0.83 22.95 9.68
C ILE A 99 0.55 24.21 8.86
N TRP A 100 0.28 24.07 7.55
CA TRP A 100 0.06 25.25 6.69
C TRP A 100 -1.22 26.02 7.08
N VAL A 101 -2.31 25.30 7.47
CA VAL A 101 -3.52 25.98 7.94
C VAL A 101 -3.28 26.66 9.27
N LEU A 102 -2.53 26.08 10.19
CA LEU A 102 -2.15 26.76 11.42
C LEU A 102 -1.38 28.06 11.12
N CYS A 103 -0.46 28.08 10.17
CA CYS A 103 0.24 29.30 9.77
C CYS A 103 -0.71 30.39 9.23
N LEU A 104 -1.80 29.99 8.59
CA LEU A 104 -2.82 30.87 7.99
C LEU A 104 -4.17 30.79 8.72
N PHE A 105 -4.19 30.41 10.01
CA PHE A 105 -5.40 30.03 10.72
C PHE A 105 -6.44 31.16 10.73
N ILE A 106 -6.02 32.37 11.11
CA ILE A 106 -6.91 33.54 11.20
C ILE A 106 -7.50 33.92 9.82
N PRO A 107 -6.69 34.16 8.78
CA PRO A 107 -7.26 34.52 7.48
C PRO A 107 -8.08 33.38 6.86
N PHE A 108 -7.75 32.12 7.11
CA PHE A 108 -8.49 30.98 6.59
C PHE A 108 -9.87 30.84 7.26
N THR A 109 -9.95 30.93 8.59
CA THR A 109 -11.23 30.88 9.34
C THR A 109 -12.12 32.07 9.01
N GLN A 110 -11.54 33.27 8.89
CA GLN A 110 -12.27 34.48 8.48
C GLN A 110 -12.80 34.36 7.06
N GLY A 111 -12.02 33.83 6.12
CA GLY A 111 -12.43 33.61 4.73
C GLY A 111 -13.58 32.63 4.63
N VAL A 112 -13.56 31.52 5.37
CA VAL A 112 -14.64 30.54 5.45
C VAL A 112 -15.89 31.16 6.07
N SER A 113 -15.77 31.91 7.17
CA SER A 113 -16.90 32.61 7.79
C SER A 113 -17.55 33.60 6.83
N TRP A 114 -16.75 34.42 6.17
CA TRP A 114 -17.23 35.39 5.18
C TRP A 114 -17.99 34.70 4.02
N PHE A 115 -17.43 33.59 3.51
CA PHE A 115 -18.06 32.81 2.43
C PHE A 115 -19.44 32.26 2.85
N VAL A 116 -19.53 31.63 4.02
CA VAL A 116 -20.78 31.05 4.51
C VAL A 116 -21.83 32.15 4.81
N ASP A 117 -21.41 33.23 5.46
CA ASP A 117 -22.32 34.31 5.84
C ASP A 117 -22.89 35.05 4.60
N ASN A 118 -22.10 35.22 3.53
CA ASN A 118 -22.54 35.94 2.32
C ASN A 118 -23.24 35.02 1.30
N VAL A 119 -22.89 33.72 1.22
CA VAL A 119 -23.44 32.79 0.21
C VAL A 119 -24.65 32.02 0.75
N MET A 120 -24.63 31.58 2.01
CA MET A 120 -25.68 30.76 2.58
C MET A 120 -26.75 31.56 3.32
N GLY A 121 -26.42 32.74 3.86
CA GLY A 121 -27.40 33.71 4.41
C GLY A 121 -28.26 33.14 5.54
N THR A 122 -27.79 32.16 6.31
CA THR A 122 -28.53 31.51 7.39
C THR A 122 -28.76 32.48 8.56
N LYS A 123 -30.02 32.63 8.98
CA LYS A 123 -30.38 33.53 10.09
C LYS A 123 -30.24 32.90 11.47
N ASP A 124 -30.17 31.57 11.55
CA ASP A 124 -29.99 30.82 12.79
C ASP A 124 -28.50 30.67 13.11
N PRO A 125 -28.01 31.21 14.24
CA PRO A 125 -26.60 31.12 14.60
C PRO A 125 -26.07 29.70 14.75
N ALA A 126 -26.86 28.78 15.31
CA ALA A 126 -26.45 27.40 15.50
C ALA A 126 -26.27 26.64 14.16
N VAL A 127 -27.20 26.93 13.20
CA VAL A 127 -27.11 26.40 11.84
C VAL A 127 -25.93 27.02 11.10
N ALA A 128 -25.72 28.33 11.23
CA ALA A 128 -24.58 29.03 10.63
C ALA A 128 -23.22 28.49 11.06
N VAL A 129 -23.04 28.22 12.36
CA VAL A 129 -21.79 27.64 12.89
C VAL A 129 -21.55 26.23 12.36
N SER A 130 -22.60 25.42 12.26
CA SER A 130 -22.49 24.06 11.71
C SER A 130 -22.07 24.09 10.24
N PHE A 131 -22.61 25.01 9.44
CA PHE A 131 -22.18 25.21 8.05
C PHE A 131 -20.75 25.74 7.95
N LYS A 132 -20.34 26.67 8.81
CA LYS A 132 -18.96 27.19 8.86
C LYS A 132 -17.97 26.07 9.15
N LEU A 133 -18.25 25.20 10.11
CA LEU A 133 -17.38 24.10 10.48
C LEU A 133 -17.28 23.05 9.38
N SER A 134 -18.40 22.69 8.74
CA SER A 134 -18.45 21.76 7.60
C SER A 134 -17.72 22.35 6.38
N ALA A 135 -17.92 23.64 6.09
CA ALA A 135 -17.22 24.35 5.03
C ALA A 135 -15.71 24.43 5.30
N PHE A 136 -15.30 24.73 6.55
CA PHE A 136 -13.90 24.73 6.96
C PHE A 136 -13.25 23.37 6.68
N HIS A 137 -13.86 22.28 7.13
CA HIS A 137 -13.34 20.93 6.93
C HIS A 137 -13.21 20.58 5.43
N THR A 138 -14.23 20.95 4.64
CA THR A 138 -14.23 20.70 3.19
C THR A 138 -13.17 21.53 2.48
N CYS A 139 -13.12 22.84 2.72
CA CYS A 139 -12.14 23.74 2.12
C CYS A 139 -10.70 23.34 2.49
N PHE A 140 -10.46 23.00 3.78
CA PHE A 140 -9.19 22.49 4.25
C PHE A 140 -8.73 21.29 3.41
N ASN A 141 -9.57 20.25 3.28
CA ASN A 141 -9.20 19.04 2.55
C ASN A 141 -8.99 19.31 1.06
N ILE A 142 -9.84 20.10 0.42
CA ILE A 142 -9.69 20.46 -1.00
C ILE A 142 -8.38 21.22 -1.23
N CYS A 143 -8.11 22.27 -0.43
CA CYS A 143 -6.87 23.04 -0.55
C CYS A 143 -5.65 22.15 -0.31
N ASN A 144 -5.69 21.28 0.70
CA ASN A 144 -4.59 20.38 0.99
C ASN A 144 -4.30 19.41 -0.18
N VAL A 145 -5.34 18.83 -0.80
CA VAL A 145 -5.19 18.01 -2.01
C VAL A 145 -4.59 18.82 -3.16
N LEU A 146 -5.12 20.01 -3.43
CA LEU A 146 -4.62 20.86 -4.54
C LEU A 146 -3.16 21.26 -4.37
N ILE A 147 -2.72 21.50 -3.14
CA ILE A 147 -1.32 21.80 -2.84
C ILE A 147 -0.45 20.55 -3.00
N LEU A 148 -0.85 19.43 -2.38
CA LEU A 148 0.02 18.25 -2.27
C LEU A 148 0.02 17.33 -3.49
N ILE A 149 -0.92 17.47 -4.44
CA ILE A 149 -0.94 16.69 -5.66
C ILE A 149 0.37 16.83 -6.48
N TRP A 150 0.99 18.00 -6.42
CA TRP A 150 2.27 18.28 -7.09
C TRP A 150 3.47 17.64 -6.35
N PHE A 151 3.31 17.31 -5.09
CA PHE A 151 4.36 16.76 -4.22
C PHE A 151 4.24 15.25 -3.97
N VAL A 152 3.36 14.55 -4.67
CA VAL A 152 3.14 13.10 -4.49
C VAL A 152 4.44 12.30 -4.61
N LYS A 153 5.27 12.58 -5.63
CA LYS A 153 6.56 11.90 -5.80
C LYS A 153 7.55 12.19 -4.67
N PHE A 154 7.48 13.37 -4.07
CA PHE A 154 8.31 13.72 -2.92
C PHE A 154 7.86 12.96 -1.68
N ILE A 155 6.54 12.89 -1.42
CA ILE A 155 5.97 12.13 -0.31
C ILE A 155 6.32 10.65 -0.48
N GLU A 156 6.16 10.08 -1.66
CA GLU A 156 6.51 8.70 -1.98
C GLU A 156 7.99 8.40 -1.66
N ARG A 157 8.91 9.23 -2.15
CA ARG A 157 10.35 9.07 -1.88
C ARG A 157 10.66 9.13 -0.39
N THR A 158 10.07 10.09 0.32
CA THR A 158 10.26 10.26 1.77
C THR A 158 9.76 9.03 2.54
N VAL A 159 8.57 8.57 2.23
CA VAL A 159 7.96 7.40 2.88
C VAL A 159 8.74 6.11 2.57
N CYS A 160 9.19 5.93 1.33
CA CYS A 160 10.04 4.80 0.96
C CYS A 160 11.43 4.83 1.63
N ALA A 161 11.97 6.02 1.88
CA ALA A 161 13.23 6.18 2.61
C ALA A 161 13.07 5.86 4.12
N ILE A 162 11.94 6.26 4.72
CA ILE A 162 11.65 5.99 6.14
C ILE A 162 11.32 4.50 6.36
N ILE A 163 10.56 3.90 5.45
CA ILE A 163 10.17 2.50 5.50
C ILE A 163 10.78 1.79 4.29
N PRO A 164 12.05 1.40 4.36
CA PRO A 164 12.68 0.66 3.27
C PRO A 164 11.99 -0.68 3.08
N GLN A 165 11.84 -1.10 1.84
CA GLN A 165 11.39 -2.45 1.56
C GLN A 165 12.55 -3.39 1.89
N LYS A 166 12.38 -4.21 2.93
CA LYS A 166 13.30 -5.31 3.15
C LYS A 166 13.08 -6.32 2.03
N GLU A 167 14.14 -6.83 1.45
CA GLU A 167 14.06 -7.89 0.41
C GLU A 167 13.29 -9.15 0.89
N GLN A 168 13.08 -9.28 2.20
CA GLN A 168 12.33 -10.36 2.83
C GLN A 168 10.80 -10.15 2.84
N ASP A 169 10.29 -8.95 2.49
CA ASP A 169 8.85 -8.66 2.41
C ASP A 169 8.27 -9.03 1.03
N GLU A 170 8.77 -10.09 0.42
CA GLU A 170 8.12 -10.69 -0.74
C GLU A 170 6.86 -11.42 -0.27
N GLU A 171 5.81 -10.64 -0.04
CA GLU A 171 4.49 -11.19 0.21
C GLU A 171 3.94 -11.81 -1.07
N TYR A 172 3.41 -13.00 -0.92
CA TYR A 172 2.56 -13.62 -1.91
C TYR A 172 1.31 -12.76 -2.12
N ARG A 173 1.20 -12.14 -3.28
CA ARG A 173 -0.04 -11.55 -3.82
C ARG A 173 0.05 -11.53 -5.33
N LEU A 174 -0.97 -12.08 -5.97
CA LEU A 174 -1.20 -11.83 -7.38
C LEU A 174 -1.41 -10.32 -7.59
N ARG A 175 -0.73 -9.74 -8.57
CA ARG A 175 -0.75 -8.29 -8.81
C ARG A 175 -1.83 -7.87 -9.79
N PHE A 176 -2.10 -8.71 -10.77
CA PHE A 176 -2.99 -8.41 -11.90
C PHE A 176 -4.33 -9.12 -11.76
N ILE A 177 -4.39 -10.25 -11.05
CA ILE A 177 -5.61 -10.98 -10.72
C ILE A 177 -6.10 -10.48 -9.37
N THR A 178 -6.99 -9.50 -9.38
CA THR A 178 -7.68 -9.04 -8.17
C THR A 178 -9.06 -9.67 -8.12
N GLY A 179 -9.47 -10.21 -6.96
CA GLY A 179 -10.74 -10.93 -6.74
C GLY A 179 -12.01 -10.10 -6.89
N GLY A 180 -12.10 -9.29 -7.95
CA GLY A 180 -13.26 -8.51 -8.35
C GLY A 180 -13.98 -9.15 -9.54
N MET A 181 -15.18 -8.64 -9.87
CA MET A 181 -15.99 -9.12 -10.99
C MET A 181 -15.13 -9.37 -12.23
N LEU A 182 -15.23 -10.59 -12.76
CA LEU A 182 -14.62 -10.97 -14.03
C LEU A 182 -15.05 -9.95 -15.10
N SER A 183 -14.10 -9.19 -15.59
CA SER A 183 -14.24 -8.32 -16.74
C SER A 183 -14.47 -9.17 -18.02
N THR A 184 -14.40 -8.59 -19.19
CA THR A 184 -14.49 -9.39 -20.44
C THR A 184 -13.45 -10.50 -20.44
N ALA A 185 -13.76 -11.62 -21.10
CA ALA A 185 -12.88 -12.79 -21.17
C ALA A 185 -11.47 -12.45 -21.67
N GLU A 186 -11.39 -11.56 -22.68
CA GLU A 186 -10.11 -11.10 -23.24
C GLU A 186 -9.26 -10.34 -22.20
N LEU A 187 -9.88 -9.47 -21.40
CA LEU A 187 -9.18 -8.74 -20.36
C LEU A 187 -8.71 -9.66 -19.23
N SER A 188 -9.51 -10.68 -18.90
CA SER A 188 -9.14 -11.69 -17.90
C SER A 188 -7.95 -12.54 -18.35
N ILE A 189 -7.90 -12.92 -19.61
CA ILE A 189 -6.77 -13.63 -20.22
C ILE A 189 -5.52 -12.74 -20.20
N LEU A 190 -5.64 -11.46 -20.53
CA LEU A 190 -4.51 -10.53 -20.49
C LEU A 190 -3.98 -10.34 -19.06
N GLN A 191 -4.87 -10.28 -18.05
CA GLN A 191 -4.46 -10.20 -16.63
C GLN A 191 -3.70 -11.46 -16.19
N ALA A 192 -4.21 -12.64 -16.52
CA ALA A 192 -3.54 -13.91 -16.23
C ALA A 192 -2.18 -14.02 -16.93
N SER A 193 -2.09 -13.58 -18.19
CA SER A 193 -0.83 -13.56 -18.94
C SER A 193 0.24 -12.69 -18.26
N LYS A 194 -0.13 -11.50 -17.76
CA LYS A 194 0.79 -10.66 -17.00
C LYS A 194 1.23 -11.31 -15.68
N GLU A 195 0.35 -12.06 -15.03
CA GLU A 195 0.69 -12.78 -13.80
C GLU A 195 1.67 -13.92 -14.06
N ILE A 196 1.46 -14.68 -15.15
CA ILE A 196 2.38 -15.76 -15.59
C ILE A 196 3.76 -15.18 -15.92
N HIS A 197 3.82 -14.02 -16.57
CA HIS A 197 5.08 -13.33 -16.81
C HIS A 197 5.81 -12.98 -15.51
N LEU A 198 5.08 -12.43 -14.53
CA LEU A 198 5.65 -12.13 -13.20
C LEU A 198 6.10 -13.42 -12.48
N PHE A 199 5.39 -14.52 -12.68
CA PHE A 199 5.76 -15.83 -12.15
C PHE A 199 7.08 -16.32 -12.77
N ALA A 200 7.23 -16.21 -14.10
CA ALA A 200 8.47 -16.55 -14.79
C ALA A 200 9.67 -15.74 -14.29
N GLU A 201 9.50 -14.42 -14.07
CA GLU A 201 10.55 -13.57 -13.49
C GLU A 201 10.94 -14.01 -12.06
N ARG A 202 9.96 -14.40 -11.25
CA ARG A 202 10.21 -14.90 -9.88
C ARG A 202 10.95 -16.22 -9.88
N THR A 203 10.57 -17.16 -10.75
CA THR A 203 11.25 -18.45 -10.91
C THR A 203 12.69 -18.27 -11.37
N HIS A 204 12.95 -17.38 -12.31
CA HIS A 204 14.32 -17.04 -12.72
C HIS A 204 15.15 -16.43 -11.58
N ARG A 205 14.55 -15.54 -10.77
CA ARG A 205 15.20 -14.98 -9.58
C ARG A 205 15.51 -16.06 -8.54
N MET A 206 14.60 -17.01 -8.35
CA MET A 206 14.81 -18.16 -7.46
C MET A 206 16.02 -19.00 -7.91
N PHE A 207 16.15 -19.26 -9.20
CA PHE A 207 17.33 -19.93 -9.75
C PHE A 207 18.61 -19.13 -9.50
N GLY A 208 18.58 -17.80 -9.64
CA GLY A 208 19.69 -16.91 -9.27
C GLY A 208 20.13 -17.11 -7.81
N MET A 209 19.16 -17.16 -6.89
CA MET A 209 19.44 -17.41 -5.46
C MET A 209 20.06 -18.78 -5.22
N VAL A 210 19.64 -19.82 -5.94
CA VAL A 210 20.25 -21.17 -5.85
C VAL A 210 21.71 -21.14 -6.30
N ARG A 211 22.01 -20.41 -7.37
CA ARG A 211 23.38 -20.22 -7.83
C ARG A 211 24.23 -19.48 -6.80
N ASP A 212 23.69 -18.42 -6.19
CA ASP A 212 24.38 -17.68 -5.15
C ASP A 212 24.60 -18.53 -3.88
N LEU A 213 23.62 -19.40 -3.55
CA LEU A 213 23.72 -20.33 -2.41
C LEU A 213 24.92 -21.27 -2.53
N LEU A 214 25.25 -21.71 -3.74
CA LEU A 214 26.40 -22.59 -4.01
C LEU A 214 27.75 -21.93 -3.63
N HIS A 215 27.80 -20.59 -3.66
CA HIS A 215 29.00 -19.77 -3.39
C HIS A 215 29.00 -19.08 -2.03
N THR A 216 27.98 -19.32 -1.21
CA THR A 216 27.85 -18.66 0.09
C THR A 216 28.56 -19.45 1.17
N ASP A 217 29.69 -18.92 1.69
CA ASP A 217 30.50 -19.60 2.71
C ASP A 217 30.00 -19.37 4.12
N LYS A 218 29.49 -18.18 4.44
CA LYS A 218 29.04 -17.80 5.79
C LYS A 218 27.73 -18.49 6.16
N ASP A 219 27.69 -19.15 7.33
CA ASP A 219 26.50 -19.88 7.79
C ASP A 219 25.25 -19.02 7.92
N ASP A 220 25.37 -17.80 8.46
CA ASP A 220 24.22 -16.90 8.63
C ASP A 220 23.62 -16.46 7.28
N ASP A 221 24.46 -16.16 6.30
CA ASP A 221 24.03 -15.73 4.98
C ASP A 221 23.46 -16.91 4.18
N PHE A 222 24.07 -18.10 4.32
CA PHE A 222 23.58 -19.34 3.74
C PHE A 222 22.17 -19.68 4.26
N ASN A 223 21.98 -19.69 5.57
CA ASN A 223 20.70 -20.01 6.19
C ASN A 223 19.59 -19.01 5.79
N LYS A 224 19.90 -17.73 5.71
CA LYS A 224 18.97 -16.69 5.23
C LYS A 224 18.59 -16.93 3.78
N LEU A 225 19.56 -17.21 2.92
CA LEU A 225 19.31 -17.43 1.49
C LEU A 225 18.54 -18.73 1.27
N PHE A 226 18.87 -19.81 2.00
CA PHE A 226 18.14 -21.07 1.94
C PHE A 226 16.68 -20.92 2.36
N SER A 227 16.41 -20.25 3.50
CA SER A 227 15.05 -19.97 3.96
C SER A 227 14.28 -19.08 2.97
N ARG A 228 14.97 -18.20 2.26
CA ARG A 228 14.35 -17.37 1.22
C ARG A 228 13.95 -18.21 0.00
N ILE A 229 14.78 -19.15 -0.42
CA ILE A 229 14.46 -20.09 -1.52
C ILE A 229 13.26 -20.95 -1.15
N GLU A 230 13.19 -21.48 0.08
CA GLU A 230 12.03 -22.22 0.58
C GLU A 230 10.74 -21.38 0.57
N LYS A 231 10.83 -20.10 0.95
CA LYS A 231 9.69 -19.19 0.83
C LYS A 231 9.25 -18.96 -0.62
N TYR A 232 10.18 -18.92 -1.56
CA TYR A 232 9.88 -18.75 -2.99
C TYR A 232 9.16 -19.97 -3.57
N GLU A 233 9.52 -21.18 -3.14
CA GLU A 233 8.81 -22.41 -3.51
C GLU A 233 7.36 -22.36 -3.05
N ASN A 234 7.09 -22.09 -1.78
CA ASN A 234 5.73 -21.94 -1.26
C ASN A 234 4.91 -20.85 -1.98
N ILE A 235 5.57 -19.78 -2.46
CA ILE A 235 4.95 -18.75 -3.28
C ILE A 235 4.64 -19.30 -4.68
N SER A 236 5.52 -20.11 -5.26
CA SER A 236 5.33 -20.72 -6.58
C SER A 236 4.10 -21.63 -6.60
N ASP A 237 3.97 -22.51 -5.60
CA ASP A 237 2.81 -23.38 -5.42
C ASP A 237 1.50 -22.60 -5.34
N SER A 238 1.51 -21.55 -4.52
CA SER A 238 0.33 -20.72 -4.35
C SER A 238 -0.02 -19.94 -5.62
N MET A 239 0.97 -19.46 -6.37
CA MET A 239 0.74 -18.77 -7.65
C MET A 239 0.17 -19.70 -8.71
N GLU A 240 0.71 -20.90 -8.85
CA GLU A 240 0.17 -21.91 -9.78
C GLU A 240 -1.30 -22.17 -9.48
N LEU A 241 -1.63 -22.48 -8.23
CA LEU A 241 -3.00 -22.79 -7.81
C LEU A 241 -3.97 -21.62 -8.05
N GLU A 242 -3.59 -20.39 -7.71
CA GLU A 242 -4.48 -19.23 -7.88
C GLU A 242 -4.65 -18.85 -9.35
N ILE A 243 -3.59 -18.91 -10.16
CA ILE A 243 -3.68 -18.69 -11.61
C ILE A 243 -4.59 -19.76 -12.24
N ALA A 244 -4.42 -21.04 -11.85
CA ALA A 244 -5.25 -22.14 -12.36
C ALA A 244 -6.72 -21.96 -12.00
N ASN A 245 -7.02 -21.61 -10.74
CA ASN A 245 -8.38 -21.34 -10.29
C ASN A 245 -9.02 -20.18 -11.07
N TYR A 246 -8.28 -19.10 -11.27
CA TYR A 246 -8.77 -17.94 -12.02
C TYR A 246 -9.06 -18.31 -13.47
N LEU A 247 -8.14 -18.96 -14.18
CA LEU A 247 -8.32 -19.37 -15.58
C LEU A 247 -9.46 -20.38 -15.74
N ASN A 248 -9.66 -21.28 -14.78
CA ASN A 248 -10.81 -22.18 -14.76
C ASN A 248 -12.13 -21.40 -14.65
N GLN A 249 -12.25 -20.42 -13.77
CA GLN A 249 -13.43 -19.56 -13.68
C GLN A 249 -13.68 -18.77 -14.98
N VAL A 250 -12.63 -18.23 -15.59
CA VAL A 250 -12.74 -17.57 -16.92
C VAL A 250 -13.25 -18.54 -17.98
N SER A 251 -12.85 -19.83 -17.90
CA SER A 251 -13.22 -20.85 -18.87
C SER A 251 -14.70 -21.25 -18.84
N GLU A 252 -15.42 -20.99 -17.74
CA GLU A 252 -16.85 -21.23 -17.59
C GLU A 252 -17.71 -20.28 -18.42
N GLY A 253 -17.14 -19.15 -18.86
CA GLY A 253 -17.80 -18.16 -19.70
C GLY A 253 -17.93 -18.57 -21.17
N ARG A 254 -18.64 -17.73 -21.96
CA ARG A 254 -18.70 -17.90 -23.43
C ARG A 254 -17.39 -17.45 -24.05
N LEU A 255 -16.55 -18.40 -24.46
CA LEU A 255 -15.23 -18.17 -25.01
C LEU A 255 -15.16 -18.59 -26.48
N SER A 256 -14.35 -17.87 -27.28
CA SER A 256 -13.94 -18.30 -28.61
C SER A 256 -13.06 -19.57 -28.53
N SER A 257 -12.94 -20.29 -29.62
CA SER A 257 -12.05 -21.45 -29.70
C SER A 257 -10.59 -21.07 -29.48
N GLU A 258 -10.19 -19.88 -29.89
CA GLU A 258 -8.85 -19.33 -29.71
C GLU A 258 -8.56 -19.01 -28.22
N SER A 259 -9.50 -18.34 -27.53
CA SER A 259 -9.38 -18.07 -26.09
C SER A 259 -9.27 -19.35 -25.26
N LYS A 260 -9.97 -20.42 -25.65
CA LYS A 260 -9.86 -21.73 -25.00
C LYS A 260 -8.47 -22.36 -25.17
N LEU A 261 -7.87 -22.21 -26.34
CA LEU A 261 -6.50 -22.68 -26.58
C LEU A 261 -5.48 -21.88 -25.77
N GLN A 262 -5.63 -20.56 -25.73
CA GLN A 262 -4.78 -19.70 -24.89
C GLN A 262 -4.84 -20.07 -23.41
N ILE A 263 -6.05 -20.24 -22.83
CA ILE A 263 -6.20 -20.65 -21.44
C ILE A 263 -5.51 -21.99 -21.17
N ARG A 264 -5.64 -22.97 -22.06
CA ARG A 264 -4.97 -24.27 -21.90
C ARG A 264 -3.45 -24.14 -21.93
N ALA A 265 -2.91 -23.30 -22.81
CA ALA A 265 -1.47 -23.02 -22.87
C ALA A 265 -0.99 -22.37 -21.58
N MET A 266 -1.71 -21.37 -21.09
CA MET A 266 -1.39 -20.64 -19.86
C MET A 266 -1.45 -21.52 -18.61
N LEU A 267 -2.43 -22.42 -18.49
CA LEU A 267 -2.49 -23.40 -17.43
C LEU A 267 -1.23 -24.29 -17.41
N ARG A 268 -0.82 -24.75 -18.60
CA ARG A 268 0.39 -25.55 -18.74
C ARG A 268 1.65 -24.75 -18.39
N GLU A 269 1.74 -23.51 -18.85
CA GLU A 269 2.86 -22.61 -18.52
C GLU A 269 2.99 -22.42 -17.00
N ALA A 270 1.88 -22.21 -16.30
CA ALA A 270 1.89 -22.05 -14.83
C ALA A 270 2.42 -23.31 -14.13
N THR A 271 1.97 -24.51 -14.54
CA THR A 271 2.45 -25.79 -13.99
C THR A 271 3.93 -26.04 -14.30
N GLU A 272 4.41 -25.70 -15.52
CA GLU A 272 5.84 -25.87 -15.86
C GLU A 272 6.73 -24.88 -15.05
N LEU A 273 6.24 -23.67 -14.75
CA LEU A 273 6.95 -22.69 -13.92
C LEU A 273 7.06 -23.13 -12.47
N GLU A 274 6.02 -23.72 -11.90
CA GLU A 274 6.03 -24.34 -10.58
C GLU A 274 7.03 -25.49 -10.55
N SER A 275 7.02 -26.40 -11.51
CA SER A 275 7.97 -27.51 -11.61
C SER A 275 9.44 -27.07 -11.71
N ILE A 276 9.71 -25.91 -12.32
CA ILE A 276 11.04 -25.29 -12.28
C ILE A 276 11.35 -24.75 -10.87
N GLY A 277 10.38 -24.15 -10.19
CA GLY A 277 10.50 -23.72 -8.80
C GLY A 277 10.86 -24.86 -7.86
N ASP A 278 10.13 -25.97 -7.94
CA ASP A 278 10.41 -27.22 -7.24
C ASP A 278 11.82 -27.73 -7.48
N SER A 279 12.25 -27.73 -8.75
CA SER A 279 13.61 -28.13 -9.14
C SER A 279 14.66 -27.23 -8.51
N CYS A 280 14.42 -25.92 -8.44
CA CYS A 280 15.29 -24.96 -7.76
C CYS A 280 15.42 -25.25 -6.26
N TYR A 281 14.29 -25.54 -5.58
CA TYR A 281 14.31 -25.89 -4.17
C TYR A 281 15.01 -27.24 -3.91
N ASN A 282 14.82 -28.24 -4.77
CA ASN A 282 15.53 -29.51 -4.70
C ASN A 282 17.04 -29.36 -4.89
N LEU A 283 17.49 -28.47 -5.77
CA LEU A 283 18.91 -28.12 -5.89
C LEU A 283 19.42 -27.44 -4.62
N ALA A 284 18.71 -26.50 -4.05
CA ALA A 284 19.07 -25.83 -2.80
C ALA A 284 19.20 -26.85 -1.64
N ARG A 285 18.27 -27.79 -1.53
CA ARG A 285 18.34 -28.90 -0.55
C ARG A 285 19.57 -29.77 -0.76
N THR A 286 19.95 -30.04 -2.00
CA THR A 286 21.14 -30.81 -2.32
C THR A 286 22.41 -30.08 -1.94
N ILE A 287 22.49 -28.77 -2.19
CA ILE A 287 23.60 -27.90 -1.76
C ILE A 287 23.71 -27.90 -0.22
N ASN A 288 22.57 -27.81 0.48
CA ASN A 288 22.54 -27.84 1.93
C ASN A 288 23.02 -29.20 2.49
N ARG A 289 22.62 -30.33 1.88
CA ARG A 289 23.12 -31.67 2.25
C ARG A 289 24.61 -31.80 2.04
N LYS A 290 25.14 -31.32 0.90
CA LYS A 290 26.56 -31.28 0.62
C LYS A 290 27.32 -30.54 1.74
N ARG A 291 26.82 -29.34 2.13
CA ARG A 291 27.41 -28.54 3.21
C ARG A 291 27.40 -29.28 4.56
N GLN A 292 26.27 -29.82 4.95
CA GLN A 292 26.15 -30.60 6.20
C GLN A 292 27.06 -31.82 6.25
N ALA A 293 27.32 -32.44 5.11
CA ALA A 293 28.22 -33.58 5.00
C ALA A 293 29.70 -33.18 4.88
N ASN A 294 30.02 -31.87 4.89
CA ASN A 294 31.37 -31.35 4.66
C ASN A 294 32.04 -31.91 3.39
N LEU A 295 31.23 -32.12 2.34
CA LEU A 295 31.75 -32.58 1.06
C LEU A 295 32.16 -31.41 0.19
N GLU A 296 33.27 -31.53 -0.52
CA GLU A 296 33.68 -30.55 -1.51
C GLU A 296 33.72 -31.15 -2.90
N PHE A 297 33.36 -30.32 -3.88
CA PHE A 297 33.52 -30.71 -5.28
C PHE A 297 34.98 -30.51 -5.71
N THR A 298 35.47 -31.37 -6.59
CA THR A 298 36.73 -31.14 -7.29
C THR A 298 36.60 -29.93 -8.22
N GLU A 299 37.70 -29.30 -8.57
CA GLU A 299 37.75 -28.14 -9.47
C GLU A 299 37.03 -28.43 -10.81
N LYS A 300 37.26 -29.61 -11.37
CA LYS A 300 36.60 -30.05 -12.62
C LYS A 300 35.06 -30.22 -12.46
N GLN A 301 34.60 -30.66 -11.28
CA GLN A 301 33.17 -30.74 -11.00
C GLN A 301 32.56 -29.35 -10.87
N TYR A 302 33.24 -28.41 -10.21
CA TYR A 302 32.83 -27.02 -10.15
C TYR A 302 32.69 -26.38 -11.55
N GLU A 303 33.68 -26.58 -12.43
CA GLU A 303 33.61 -26.06 -13.80
C GLU A 303 32.38 -26.59 -14.54
N HIS A 304 32.07 -27.89 -14.43
CA HIS A 304 30.88 -28.48 -15.07
C HIS A 304 29.57 -27.94 -14.47
N ILE A 305 29.50 -27.80 -13.14
CA ILE A 305 28.31 -27.24 -12.46
C ILE A 305 28.11 -25.80 -12.91
N HIS A 306 29.16 -25.00 -12.96
CA HIS A 306 29.08 -23.60 -13.44
C HIS A 306 28.61 -23.51 -14.89
N PHE A 307 29.11 -24.36 -15.75
CA PHE A 307 28.67 -24.40 -17.15
C PHE A 307 27.18 -24.73 -17.25
N MET A 308 26.72 -25.74 -16.53
CA MET A 308 25.29 -26.12 -16.50
C MET A 308 24.40 -25.01 -15.90
N MET A 309 24.84 -24.39 -14.79
CA MET A 309 24.11 -23.28 -14.18
C MET A 309 24.00 -22.08 -15.12
N LYS A 310 25.06 -21.75 -15.87
CA LYS A 310 25.03 -20.69 -16.87
C LYS A 310 24.04 -21.02 -18.00
N LEU A 311 24.10 -22.21 -18.56
CA LEU A 311 23.22 -22.65 -19.63
C LEU A 311 21.73 -22.60 -19.20
N THR A 312 21.45 -23.06 -17.98
CA THR A 312 20.09 -23.01 -17.41
C THR A 312 19.62 -21.55 -17.21
N ASN A 313 20.51 -20.69 -16.69
CA ASN A 313 20.19 -19.27 -16.52
C ASN A 313 19.86 -18.59 -17.85
N ASP A 314 20.61 -18.87 -18.89
CA ASP A 314 20.40 -18.30 -20.21
C ASP A 314 19.06 -18.83 -20.83
N ALA A 315 18.74 -20.10 -20.61
CA ALA A 315 17.46 -20.68 -21.01
C ALA A 315 16.26 -20.04 -20.28
N LEU A 316 16.35 -19.84 -18.96
CA LEU A 316 15.32 -19.18 -18.19
C LEU A 316 15.14 -17.70 -18.58
N ALA A 317 16.23 -17.00 -18.90
CA ALA A 317 16.16 -15.64 -19.42
C ALA A 317 15.42 -15.58 -20.77
N GLN A 318 15.67 -16.53 -21.67
CA GLN A 318 14.93 -16.64 -22.95
C GLN A 318 13.47 -17.00 -22.73
N MET A 319 13.15 -17.84 -21.78
CA MET A 319 11.76 -18.17 -21.41
C MET A 319 10.96 -16.90 -21.06
N ILE A 320 11.52 -15.98 -20.26
CA ILE A 320 10.86 -14.72 -19.92
C ILE A 320 10.55 -13.90 -21.16
N VAL A 321 11.48 -13.81 -22.13
CA VAL A 321 11.27 -13.09 -23.39
C VAL A 321 10.12 -13.71 -24.19
N VAL A 322 10.04 -15.03 -24.24
CA VAL A 322 8.95 -15.74 -24.93
C VAL A 322 7.61 -15.47 -24.26
N CYS A 323 7.53 -15.53 -22.92
CA CYS A 323 6.32 -15.17 -22.17
C CYS A 323 5.85 -13.73 -22.48
N LEU A 324 6.78 -12.79 -22.68
CA LEU A 324 6.47 -11.40 -23.07
C LEU A 324 5.88 -11.29 -24.48
N LEU A 325 6.40 -12.06 -25.42
CA LEU A 325 5.95 -12.01 -26.82
C LEU A 325 4.50 -12.51 -26.99
N TYR A 326 4.08 -13.49 -26.20
CA TYR A 326 2.69 -13.96 -26.15
C TYR A 326 1.73 -12.99 -25.46
N THR A 327 2.24 -12.04 -24.67
CA THR A 327 1.44 -11.02 -23.95
C THR A 327 1.27 -9.72 -24.73
N SER A 328 2.02 -9.54 -25.82
CA SER A 328 1.92 -8.35 -26.68
C SER A 328 0.82 -8.57 -27.71
N PRO A 329 -0.14 -7.63 -27.87
CA PRO A 329 -1.10 -7.73 -28.98
C PRO A 329 -0.32 -7.77 -30.29
N SER A 330 -0.69 -8.71 -31.16
CA SER A 330 -0.07 -8.85 -32.48
C SER A 330 -0.13 -7.52 -33.23
N PRO A 331 0.96 -7.07 -33.87
CA PRO A 331 0.93 -5.85 -34.69
C PRO A 331 0.08 -5.98 -35.96
N ARG A 332 -0.83 -6.95 -36.06
CA ARG A 332 -1.64 -7.26 -37.23
C ARG A 332 -3.15 -7.13 -37.04
N ASP A 333 -3.61 -6.53 -35.91
CA ASP A 333 -5.02 -6.18 -35.71
C ASP A 333 -5.23 -4.67 -35.73
#